data_9ef4938470e23d1c68f5424a8afb1d88
#
_entry.id   9ef4938470e23d1c68f5424a8afb1d88
#
_cell.length_a   1.000
_cell.length_b   1.000
_cell.length_c   1.000
_cell.angle_alpha   90.00
_cell.angle_beta   90.00
_cell.angle_gamma   90.00
#
_symmetry.space_group_name_H-M   'P 1'
#
loop_
_entity.id
_entity.type
_entity.pdbx_description
1 polymer ?
#
loop_
_entity_poly.entity_id
_entity_poly.type
_entity_poly.pdbx_seq_one_letter_code
_entity_poly.pdbx_strand_id
1 'polypeptide(L)'
;MFFAHNKKFRQSNIFIHVPGETLDRNDKAVCQVFNKYFGTDMYSIVFQEVREFRSLGYTAYSYYNYDYLNRKPGFLFAFLGTQSDKTNEGIDVLRGLITDMPERTEKFNASKDALIMSRASDYVSFRDIPSTVSSWLEQGYKRDPRKEMTEIIKNTEYKDVYNFYQRYVANRPIIIMMSGNKKQINVKDLGKYGEVKELKYKDIIK
;
A
#
# COMPACT_ATOMS: atom_id res chain seq x y z
N MET A 1 -5.80 17.83 1.03
CA MET A 1 -5.90 17.11 -0.25
C MET A 1 -5.24 17.93 -1.36
N PHE A 2 -4.54 17.29 -2.31
CA PHE A 2 -3.93 17.96 -3.47
C PHE A 2 -4.62 17.48 -4.75
N PHE A 3 -4.96 18.42 -5.64
CA PHE A 3 -5.63 18.12 -6.90
C PHE A 3 -4.89 18.73 -8.09
N ALA A 4 -4.52 17.91 -9.08
CA ALA A 4 -3.92 18.32 -10.33
C ALA A 4 -4.93 18.17 -11.49
N HIS A 5 -5.34 19.28 -12.09
CA HIS A 5 -6.28 19.28 -13.20
C HIS A 5 -5.58 19.00 -14.54
N ASN A 6 -6.12 18.04 -15.30
CA ASN A 6 -5.78 17.86 -16.71
C ASN A 6 -7.03 17.55 -17.54
N LYS A 7 -7.37 18.45 -18.48
CA LYS A 7 -8.57 18.35 -19.32
C LYS A 7 -8.58 17.13 -20.27
N LYS A 8 -7.43 16.51 -20.51
CA LYS A 8 -7.29 15.34 -21.40
C LYS A 8 -7.54 14.01 -20.65
N PHE A 9 -7.56 14.03 -19.34
CA PHE A 9 -7.76 12.81 -18.56
C PHE A 9 -9.20 12.35 -18.64
N ARG A 10 -9.39 11.06 -18.95
CA ARG A 10 -10.66 10.35 -18.94
C ARG A 10 -10.88 9.62 -17.61
N GLN A 11 -9.79 9.40 -16.88
CA GLN A 11 -9.76 8.72 -15.60
C GLN A 11 -9.19 9.65 -14.54
N SER A 12 -9.58 9.41 -13.30
CA SER A 12 -8.93 9.96 -12.12
C SER A 12 -7.91 8.98 -11.58
N ASN A 13 -6.71 9.47 -11.31
CA ASN A 13 -5.69 8.73 -10.57
C ASN A 13 -5.66 9.27 -9.15
N ILE A 14 -5.96 8.42 -8.20
CA ILE A 14 -6.04 8.73 -6.77
C ILE A 14 -4.85 8.06 -6.09
N PHE A 15 -4.11 8.84 -5.33
CA PHE A 15 -3.00 8.40 -4.50
C PHE A 15 -3.32 8.75 -3.05
N ILE A 16 -3.21 7.78 -2.16
CA ILE A 16 -3.30 8.02 -0.71
C ILE A 16 -1.94 7.72 -0.10
N HIS A 17 -1.48 8.64 0.73
CA HIS A 17 -0.26 8.52 1.50
C HIS A 17 -0.60 8.68 2.98
N VAL A 18 -0.21 7.69 3.78
CA VAL A 18 -0.32 7.73 5.24
C VAL A 18 1.09 7.66 5.81
N PRO A 19 1.60 8.74 6.44
CA PRO A 19 2.94 8.73 7.03
C PRO A 19 2.98 7.73 8.18
N GLY A 20 4.06 6.94 8.22
CA GLY A 20 4.29 5.93 9.24
C GLY A 20 5.59 6.17 10.00
N GLU A 21 6.18 5.09 10.50
CA GLU A 21 7.42 5.05 11.26
C GLU A 21 8.40 4.06 10.66
N THR A 22 9.64 4.06 11.14
CA THR A 22 10.61 3.00 10.83
C THR A 22 10.13 1.68 11.41
N LEU A 23 10.34 0.59 10.68
CA LEU A 23 9.93 -0.73 11.15
C LEU A 23 10.97 -1.34 12.08
N ASP A 24 10.50 -1.96 13.15
CA ASP A 24 11.30 -2.90 13.90
C ASP A 24 11.68 -4.11 13.03
N ARG A 25 12.78 -4.77 13.36
CA ARG A 25 13.33 -5.86 12.55
C ARG A 25 12.31 -6.99 12.30
N ASN A 26 11.60 -7.41 13.36
CA ASN A 26 10.62 -8.47 13.27
C ASN A 26 9.36 -8.03 12.51
N ASP A 27 9.00 -6.76 12.59
CA ASP A 27 7.85 -6.21 11.90
C ASP A 27 8.03 -6.15 10.37
N LYS A 28 9.28 -6.24 9.87
CA LYS A 28 9.54 -6.34 8.42
C LYS A 28 8.93 -7.60 7.79
N ALA A 29 8.93 -8.72 8.51
CA ALA A 29 8.28 -9.95 8.05
C ALA A 29 6.76 -9.85 8.12
N VAL A 30 6.21 -9.31 9.21
CA VAL A 30 4.78 -9.06 9.37
C VAL A 30 4.27 -8.06 8.32
N CYS A 31 5.06 -7.03 8.00
CA CYS A 31 4.77 -6.06 6.94
C CYS A 31 4.57 -6.74 5.57
N GLN A 32 5.32 -7.78 5.26
CA GLN A 32 5.15 -8.52 4.01
C GLN A 32 3.81 -9.27 3.97
N VAL A 33 3.41 -9.86 5.11
CA VAL A 33 2.09 -10.50 5.24
C VAL A 33 0.98 -9.45 5.14
N PHE A 34 1.13 -8.31 5.84
CA PHE A 34 0.20 -7.20 5.73
C PHE A 34 0.05 -6.72 4.29
N ASN A 35 1.15 -6.47 3.60
CA ASN A 35 1.11 -6.00 2.21
C ASN A 35 0.40 -6.99 1.28
N LYS A 36 0.70 -8.29 1.42
CA LYS A 36 0.07 -9.35 0.63
C LYS A 36 -1.43 -9.43 0.89
N TYR A 37 -1.83 -9.41 2.16
CA TYR A 37 -3.22 -9.45 2.58
C TYR A 37 -3.98 -8.18 2.20
N PHE A 38 -3.40 -7.00 2.48
CA PHE A 38 -4.13 -5.74 2.36
C PHE A 38 -4.20 -5.24 0.93
N GLY A 39 -3.10 -5.27 0.14
CA GLY A 39 -3.15 -4.52 -1.10
C GLY A 39 -2.27 -4.91 -2.28
N THR A 40 -1.34 -5.88 -2.18
CA THR A 40 -0.41 -6.17 -3.29
C THR A 40 -0.77 -7.39 -4.15
N ASP A 41 -1.86 -8.07 -3.83
CA ASP A 41 -2.28 -9.28 -4.53
C ASP A 41 -3.69 -9.13 -5.12
N MET A 42 -4.02 -9.96 -6.12
CA MET A 42 -5.37 -10.02 -6.68
C MET A 42 -6.43 -10.50 -5.68
N TYR A 43 -6.02 -11.22 -4.65
CA TYR A 43 -6.90 -11.66 -3.55
C TYR A 43 -6.90 -10.69 -2.38
N SER A 44 -6.09 -9.62 -2.43
CA SER A 44 -6.00 -8.64 -1.35
C SER A 44 -7.29 -7.87 -1.12
N ILE A 45 -7.43 -7.33 0.09
CA ILE A 45 -8.62 -6.57 0.50
C ILE A 45 -8.89 -5.41 -0.47
N VAL A 46 -7.87 -4.57 -0.75
CA VAL A 46 -8.04 -3.39 -1.62
C VAL A 46 -8.45 -3.80 -3.03
N PHE A 47 -7.79 -4.79 -3.61
CA PHE A 47 -8.11 -5.22 -4.97
C PHE A 47 -9.54 -5.76 -5.07
N GLN A 48 -9.95 -6.64 -4.15
CA GLN A 48 -11.27 -7.26 -4.16
C GLN A 48 -12.38 -6.24 -3.89
N GLU A 49 -12.21 -5.38 -2.89
CA GLU A 49 -13.25 -4.41 -2.51
C GLU A 49 -13.43 -3.31 -3.56
N VAL A 50 -12.36 -2.91 -4.24
CA VAL A 50 -12.41 -1.83 -5.22
C VAL A 50 -12.78 -2.34 -6.61
N ARG A 51 -12.10 -3.39 -7.07
CA ARG A 51 -12.26 -3.88 -8.44
C ARG A 51 -13.38 -4.91 -8.57
N GLU A 52 -13.33 -5.99 -7.80
CA GLU A 52 -14.22 -7.12 -8.00
C GLU A 52 -15.65 -6.84 -7.51
N PHE A 53 -15.79 -6.28 -6.32
CA PHE A 53 -17.13 -6.08 -5.75
C PHE A 53 -17.81 -4.79 -6.19
N ARG A 54 -17.06 -3.73 -6.50
CA ARG A 54 -17.64 -2.41 -6.83
C ARG A 54 -17.35 -1.92 -8.23
N SER A 55 -16.47 -2.61 -8.97
CA SER A 55 -16.07 -2.21 -10.34
C SER A 55 -15.68 -0.73 -10.43
N LEU A 56 -15.01 -0.21 -9.38
CA LEU A 56 -14.63 1.21 -9.31
C LEU A 56 -13.43 1.54 -10.18
N GLY A 57 -12.54 0.56 -10.42
CA GLY A 57 -11.36 0.78 -11.23
C GLY A 57 -10.68 -0.51 -11.64
N TYR A 58 -9.90 -0.43 -12.72
CA TYR A 58 -9.13 -1.58 -13.21
C TYR A 58 -7.86 -1.81 -12.39
N THR A 59 -7.26 -0.74 -11.89
CA THR A 59 -6.01 -0.80 -11.13
C THR A 59 -6.23 -0.23 -9.74
N ALA A 60 -6.09 -1.09 -8.73
CA ALA A 60 -6.12 -0.72 -7.33
C ALA A 60 -5.09 -1.55 -6.57
N TYR A 61 -4.27 -0.90 -5.75
CA TYR A 61 -3.31 -1.57 -4.89
C TYR A 61 -2.92 -0.69 -3.70
N SER A 62 -2.37 -1.32 -2.69
CA SER A 62 -1.81 -0.63 -1.53
C SER A 62 -0.64 -1.42 -0.96
N TYR A 63 0.31 -0.72 -0.36
CA TYR A 63 1.41 -1.35 0.36
C TYR A 63 2.01 -0.40 1.39
N TYR A 64 2.51 -0.94 2.47
CA TYR A 64 3.37 -0.22 3.39
C TYR A 64 4.80 -0.31 2.86
N ASN A 65 5.37 0.85 2.54
CA ASN A 65 6.75 0.99 2.09
C ASN A 65 7.64 1.39 3.26
N TYR A 66 8.83 0.81 3.35
CA TYR A 66 9.80 1.11 4.39
C TYR A 66 11.23 1.13 3.83
N ASP A 67 12.07 1.93 4.43
CA ASP A 67 13.50 1.93 4.13
C ASP A 67 14.16 0.71 4.80
N TYR A 68 14.78 -0.15 4.00
CA TYR A 68 15.47 -1.35 4.49
C TYR A 68 16.54 -1.06 5.54
N LEU A 69 17.17 0.12 5.47
CA LEU A 69 18.20 0.56 6.40
C LEU A 69 17.66 1.41 7.57
N ASN A 70 16.34 1.58 7.62
CA ASN A 70 15.66 2.38 8.64
C ASN A 70 16.19 3.83 8.77
N ARG A 71 16.71 4.41 7.70
CA ARG A 71 17.17 5.81 7.67
C ARG A 71 16.01 6.80 7.56
N LYS A 72 14.87 6.33 7.06
CA LYS A 72 13.66 7.13 6.85
C LYS A 72 12.44 6.38 7.39
N PRO A 73 11.44 7.12 7.90
CA PRO A 73 10.18 6.52 8.29
C PRO A 73 9.49 5.87 7.07
N GLY A 74 8.76 4.80 7.33
CA GLY A 74 7.91 4.17 6.34
C GLY A 74 6.61 4.95 6.12
N PHE A 75 5.79 4.48 5.18
CA PHE A 75 4.47 5.05 4.89
C PHE A 75 3.59 4.03 4.18
N LEU A 76 2.28 4.11 4.39
CA LEU A 76 1.35 3.41 3.53
C LEU A 76 1.12 4.23 2.26
N PHE A 77 1.19 3.55 1.14
CA PHE A 77 0.81 4.08 -0.16
C PHE A 77 -0.36 3.28 -0.72
N ALA A 78 -1.36 3.97 -1.26
CA ALA A 78 -2.43 3.32 -1.99
C ALA A 78 -2.73 4.07 -3.29
N PHE A 79 -3.08 3.32 -4.32
CA PHE A 79 -3.41 3.82 -5.65
C PHE A 79 -4.74 3.27 -6.13
N LEU A 80 -5.49 4.13 -6.80
CA LEU A 80 -6.69 3.76 -7.53
C LEU A 80 -6.80 4.57 -8.83
N GLY A 81 -6.86 3.87 -9.96
CA GLY A 81 -7.27 4.42 -11.24
C GLY A 81 -8.75 4.16 -11.48
N THR A 82 -9.59 5.20 -11.48
CA THR A 82 -11.05 5.09 -11.60
C THR A 82 -11.63 5.98 -12.71
N GLN A 83 -12.85 5.70 -13.13
CA GLN A 83 -13.61 6.61 -13.99
C GLN A 83 -13.86 7.94 -13.26
N SER A 84 -13.87 9.04 -14.01
CA SER A 84 -13.95 10.39 -13.41
C SER A 84 -15.24 10.61 -12.60
N ASP A 85 -16.35 10.05 -13.02
CA ASP A 85 -17.65 10.13 -12.32
C ASP A 85 -17.68 9.30 -11.03
N LYS A 86 -16.84 8.27 -10.91
CA LYS A 86 -16.71 7.41 -9.72
C LYS A 86 -15.61 7.86 -8.75
N THR A 87 -15.00 9.01 -8.99
CA THR A 87 -13.83 9.48 -8.21
C THR A 87 -14.14 9.57 -6.73
N ASN A 88 -15.24 10.20 -6.34
CA ASN A 88 -15.58 10.41 -4.92
C ASN A 88 -15.90 9.10 -4.21
N GLU A 89 -16.65 8.20 -4.88
CA GLU A 89 -16.92 6.85 -4.37
C GLU A 89 -15.61 6.06 -4.19
N GLY A 90 -14.71 6.12 -5.16
CA GLY A 90 -13.40 5.46 -5.09
C GLY A 90 -12.55 5.95 -3.92
N ILE A 91 -12.54 7.27 -3.65
CA ILE A 91 -11.85 7.84 -2.49
C ILE A 91 -12.49 7.34 -1.19
N ASP A 92 -13.84 7.35 -1.09
CA ASP A 92 -14.56 6.91 0.11
C ASP A 92 -14.24 5.46 0.45
N VAL A 93 -14.30 4.57 -0.55
CA VAL A 93 -14.01 3.14 -0.37
C VAL A 93 -12.55 2.93 0.04
N LEU A 94 -11.60 3.51 -0.71
CA LEU A 94 -10.18 3.30 -0.42
C LEU A 94 -9.77 3.88 0.94
N ARG A 95 -10.28 5.07 1.28
CA ARG A 95 -10.08 5.69 2.58
C ARG A 95 -10.71 4.85 3.69
N GLY A 96 -11.93 4.36 3.48
CA GLY A 96 -12.63 3.51 4.45
C GLY A 96 -11.84 2.26 4.80
N LEU A 97 -11.30 1.56 3.80
CA LEU A 97 -10.45 0.37 4.00
C LEU A 97 -9.15 0.68 4.77
N ILE A 98 -8.56 1.86 4.53
CA ILE A 98 -7.35 2.30 5.24
C ILE A 98 -7.66 2.70 6.69
N THR A 99 -8.82 3.32 6.93
CA THR A 99 -9.22 3.77 8.27
C THR A 99 -9.71 2.63 9.15
N ASP A 100 -10.37 1.64 8.54
CA ASP A 100 -10.93 0.47 9.22
C ASP A 100 -10.64 -0.78 8.38
N MET A 101 -9.52 -1.44 8.68
CA MET A 101 -9.09 -2.63 7.96
C MET A 101 -10.01 -3.81 8.31
N PRO A 102 -10.76 -4.34 7.34
CA PRO A 102 -11.69 -5.43 7.62
C PRO A 102 -10.95 -6.74 7.91
N GLU A 103 -11.50 -7.53 8.84
CA GLU A 103 -11.05 -8.90 9.06
C GLU A 103 -11.68 -9.85 8.03
N ARG A 104 -10.83 -10.62 7.36
CA ARG A 104 -11.21 -11.66 6.40
C ARG A 104 -10.26 -12.85 6.56
N THR A 105 -10.55 -13.72 7.52
CA THR A 105 -9.69 -14.84 7.92
C THR A 105 -9.28 -15.74 6.74
N GLU A 106 -10.21 -16.07 5.86
CA GLU A 106 -9.91 -16.89 4.67
C GLU A 106 -8.91 -16.20 3.73
N LYS A 107 -9.09 -14.89 3.49
CA LYS A 107 -8.17 -14.12 2.65
C LYS A 107 -6.80 -13.97 3.30
N PHE A 108 -6.75 -13.80 4.61
CA PHE A 108 -5.50 -13.76 5.36
C PHE A 108 -4.72 -15.06 5.20
N ASN A 109 -5.36 -16.19 5.43
CA ASN A 109 -4.72 -17.50 5.30
C ASN A 109 -4.23 -17.73 3.85
N ALA A 110 -5.06 -17.47 2.85
CA ALA A 110 -4.68 -17.61 1.45
C ALA A 110 -3.50 -16.69 1.07
N SER A 111 -3.48 -15.45 1.56
CA SER A 111 -2.37 -14.50 1.32
C SER A 111 -1.07 -14.96 1.97
N LYS A 112 -1.14 -15.47 3.20
CA LYS A 112 0.01 -16.02 3.93
C LYS A 112 0.57 -17.24 3.21
N ASP A 113 -0.27 -18.19 2.81
CA ASP A 113 0.13 -19.39 2.09
C ASP A 113 0.78 -19.06 0.75
N ALA A 114 0.17 -18.14 -0.02
CA ALA A 114 0.74 -17.66 -1.27
C ALA A 114 2.12 -17.00 -1.08
N LEU A 115 2.32 -16.24 -0.01
CA LEU A 115 3.62 -15.66 0.32
C LEU A 115 4.66 -16.72 0.66
N ILE A 116 4.30 -17.74 1.45
CA ILE A 116 5.17 -18.87 1.79
C ILE A 116 5.55 -19.64 0.52
N MET A 117 4.60 -19.95 -0.36
CA MET A 117 4.85 -20.65 -1.63
C MET A 117 5.77 -19.84 -2.54
N SER A 118 5.56 -18.52 -2.67
CA SER A 118 6.43 -17.68 -3.51
C SER A 118 7.88 -17.69 -2.98
N ARG A 119 8.06 -17.69 -1.65
CA ARG A 119 9.38 -17.77 -1.04
C ARG A 119 10.07 -19.10 -1.22
N ALA A 120 9.33 -20.20 -1.31
CA ALA A 120 9.88 -21.52 -1.58
C ALA A 120 10.46 -21.62 -3.00
N SER A 121 9.95 -20.85 -3.95
CA SER A 121 10.42 -20.78 -5.33
C SER A 121 11.40 -19.63 -5.59
N ASP A 122 11.61 -18.73 -4.62
CA ASP A 122 12.48 -17.58 -4.76
C ASP A 122 13.95 -17.98 -4.61
N TYR A 123 14.75 -17.73 -5.64
CA TYR A 123 16.18 -17.96 -5.62
C TYR A 123 16.94 -16.70 -6.05
N VAL A 124 18.13 -16.54 -5.51
CA VAL A 124 19.04 -15.47 -5.92
C VAL A 124 19.87 -15.94 -7.09
N SER A 125 19.78 -15.25 -8.23
CA SER A 125 20.66 -15.53 -9.36
C SER A 125 22.12 -15.46 -8.92
N PHE A 126 22.94 -16.33 -9.45
CA PHE A 126 24.36 -16.40 -9.08
C PHE A 126 25.08 -15.04 -9.27
N ARG A 127 24.68 -14.27 -10.28
CA ARG A 127 25.25 -12.93 -10.54
C ARG A 127 24.83 -11.90 -9.48
N ASP A 128 23.70 -12.10 -8.83
CA ASP A 128 23.13 -11.17 -7.84
C ASP A 128 23.52 -11.54 -6.40
N ILE A 129 24.18 -12.70 -6.18
CA ILE A 129 24.62 -13.13 -4.84
C ILE A 129 25.49 -12.07 -4.15
N PRO A 130 26.53 -11.48 -4.79
CA PRO A 130 27.38 -10.52 -4.10
C PRO A 130 26.62 -9.25 -3.66
N SER A 131 25.78 -8.70 -4.52
CA SER A 131 24.98 -7.50 -4.21
C SER A 131 23.92 -7.79 -3.14
N THR A 132 23.29 -8.95 -3.21
CA THR A 132 22.32 -9.41 -2.21
C THR A 132 22.95 -9.58 -0.84
N VAL A 133 24.11 -10.26 -0.76
CA VAL A 133 24.84 -10.44 0.51
C VAL A 133 25.31 -9.10 1.07
N SER A 134 25.85 -8.22 0.23
CA SER A 134 26.22 -6.86 0.65
C SER A 134 25.03 -6.10 1.26
N SER A 135 23.87 -6.15 0.60
CA SER A 135 22.65 -5.54 1.10
C SER A 135 22.20 -6.12 2.46
N TRP A 136 22.32 -7.44 2.65
CA TRP A 136 21.99 -8.05 3.95
C TRP A 136 22.95 -7.61 5.05
N LEU A 137 24.25 -7.54 4.76
CA LEU A 137 25.24 -7.05 5.72
C LEU A 137 25.00 -5.60 6.11
N GLU A 138 24.68 -4.73 5.14
CA GLU A 138 24.30 -3.32 5.40
C GLU A 138 23.05 -3.21 6.29
N GLN A 139 22.11 -4.12 6.15
CA GLN A 139 20.91 -4.24 6.99
C GLN A 139 21.20 -4.85 8.37
N GLY A 140 22.46 -5.23 8.65
CA GLY A 140 22.90 -5.82 9.91
C GLY A 140 22.60 -7.31 10.06
N TYR A 141 22.27 -8.02 8.97
CA TYR A 141 22.15 -9.46 9.00
C TYR A 141 23.52 -10.14 8.93
N LYS A 142 23.77 -11.11 9.80
CA LYS A 142 25.01 -11.90 9.81
C LYS A 142 24.93 -13.20 8.96
N ARG A 143 23.76 -13.50 8.46
CA ARG A 143 23.44 -14.69 7.64
C ARG A 143 22.24 -14.38 6.77
N ASP A 144 21.91 -15.25 5.83
CA ASP A 144 20.71 -15.14 4.98
C ASP A 144 19.45 -14.97 5.84
N PRO A 145 18.75 -13.83 5.76
CA PRO A 145 17.59 -13.54 6.59
C PRO A 145 16.31 -14.25 6.13
N ARG A 146 16.29 -14.81 4.92
CA ARG A 146 15.08 -15.36 4.31
C ARG A 146 14.50 -16.50 5.11
N LYS A 147 15.37 -17.37 5.68
CA LYS A 147 14.92 -18.49 6.51
C LYS A 147 14.22 -18.00 7.78
N GLU A 148 14.85 -17.07 8.50
CA GLU A 148 14.30 -16.48 9.71
C GLU A 148 12.97 -15.74 9.42
N MET A 149 12.95 -14.93 8.37
CA MET A 149 11.73 -14.23 7.94
C MET A 149 10.61 -15.21 7.56
N THR A 150 10.93 -16.30 6.90
CA THR A 150 9.93 -17.32 6.51
C THR A 150 9.31 -17.99 7.73
N GLU A 151 10.10 -18.28 8.76
CA GLU A 151 9.56 -18.83 10.00
C GLU A 151 8.67 -17.82 10.74
N ILE A 152 9.03 -16.54 10.77
CA ILE A 152 8.14 -15.47 11.30
C ILE A 152 6.83 -15.44 10.51
N ILE A 153 6.89 -15.44 9.17
CA ILE A 153 5.69 -15.42 8.31
C ILE A 153 4.79 -16.62 8.58
N LYS A 154 5.34 -17.84 8.70
CA LYS A 154 4.55 -19.03 9.00
C LYS A 154 3.80 -18.93 10.32
N ASN A 155 4.42 -18.34 11.33
CA ASN A 155 3.87 -18.19 12.67
C ASN A 155 3.02 -16.91 12.84
N THR A 156 2.97 -16.02 11.83
CA THR A 156 2.17 -14.81 11.86
C THR A 156 0.69 -15.15 11.85
N GLU A 157 -0.05 -14.65 12.81
CA GLU A 157 -1.51 -14.73 12.91
C GLU A 157 -2.16 -13.41 12.43
N TYR A 158 -3.46 -13.43 12.19
CA TYR A 158 -4.19 -12.20 11.83
C TYR A 158 -4.01 -11.09 12.87
N LYS A 159 -3.98 -11.45 14.14
CA LYS A 159 -3.74 -10.52 15.25
C LYS A 159 -2.44 -9.73 15.09
N ASP A 160 -1.37 -10.37 14.60
CA ASP A 160 -0.07 -9.71 14.41
C ASP A 160 -0.16 -8.69 13.26
N VAL A 161 -0.86 -9.04 12.18
CA VAL A 161 -1.13 -8.12 11.07
C VAL A 161 -2.03 -6.97 11.50
N TYR A 162 -3.02 -7.23 12.33
CA TYR A 162 -3.88 -6.18 12.91
C TYR A 162 -3.09 -5.25 13.84
N ASN A 163 -2.21 -5.79 14.69
CA ASN A 163 -1.33 -5.00 15.55
C ASN A 163 -0.36 -4.14 14.71
N PHE A 164 0.17 -4.70 13.61
CA PHE A 164 0.97 -3.94 12.64
C PHE A 164 0.17 -2.78 12.06
N TYR A 165 -1.03 -3.04 11.58
CA TYR A 165 -1.94 -2.00 11.08
C TYR A 165 -2.20 -0.91 12.12
N GLN A 166 -2.54 -1.28 13.36
CA GLN A 166 -2.81 -0.33 14.44
C GLN A 166 -1.58 0.54 14.75
N ARG A 167 -0.40 -0.04 14.75
CA ARG A 167 0.84 0.69 15.09
C ARG A 167 1.29 1.62 13.97
N TYR A 168 1.24 1.16 12.73
CA TYR A 168 1.90 1.83 11.61
C TYR A 168 0.97 2.57 10.65
N VAL A 169 -0.32 2.29 10.66
CA VAL A 169 -1.29 2.83 9.69
C VAL A 169 -2.48 3.52 10.36
N ALA A 170 -3.13 2.87 11.34
CA ALA A 170 -4.35 3.36 11.95
C ALA A 170 -4.18 4.72 12.64
N ASN A 171 -5.24 5.52 12.63
CA ASN A 171 -5.31 6.82 13.31
C ASN A 171 -4.24 7.86 12.90
N ARG A 172 -3.63 7.68 11.74
CA ARG A 172 -2.64 8.62 11.20
C ARG A 172 -3.26 9.58 10.18
N PRO A 173 -2.66 10.75 9.96
CA PRO A 173 -3.12 11.68 8.94
C PRO A 173 -3.12 11.04 7.56
N ILE A 174 -4.20 11.25 6.81
CA ILE A 174 -4.31 10.76 5.42
C ILE A 174 -4.10 11.93 4.47
N ILE A 175 -3.12 11.82 3.59
CA ILE A 175 -2.85 12.76 2.52
C ILE A 175 -3.38 12.18 1.23
N ILE A 176 -4.33 12.86 0.60
CA ILE A 176 -4.90 12.45 -0.68
C ILE A 176 -4.31 13.35 -1.77
N MET A 177 -3.75 12.73 -2.80
CA MET A 177 -3.28 13.39 -4.00
C MET A 177 -4.03 12.78 -5.19
N MET A 178 -4.53 13.62 -6.08
CA MET A 178 -5.23 13.10 -7.25
C MET A 178 -4.98 13.94 -8.49
N SER A 179 -5.09 13.28 -9.63
CA SER A 179 -5.13 13.94 -10.93
C SER A 179 -6.38 13.50 -11.69
N GLY A 180 -6.96 14.44 -12.43
CA GLY A 180 -8.18 14.16 -13.19
C GLY A 180 -8.74 15.39 -13.90
N ASN A 181 -9.87 15.23 -14.59
CA ASN A 181 -10.54 16.31 -15.27
C ASN A 181 -11.66 16.91 -14.39
N LYS A 182 -11.42 18.11 -13.85
CA LYS A 182 -12.36 18.79 -12.94
C LYS A 182 -13.77 19.02 -13.49
N LYS A 183 -13.95 18.97 -14.82
CA LYS A 183 -15.28 19.05 -15.44
C LYS A 183 -16.08 17.76 -15.34
N GLN A 184 -15.43 16.64 -15.05
CA GLN A 184 -16.02 15.32 -14.97
C GLN A 184 -16.06 14.76 -13.54
N ILE A 185 -15.53 15.52 -12.57
CA ILE A 185 -15.44 15.15 -11.17
C ILE A 185 -16.30 16.12 -10.37
N ASN A 186 -17.00 15.63 -9.36
CA ASN A 186 -17.67 16.51 -8.41
C ASN A 186 -16.66 17.12 -7.42
N VAL A 187 -16.02 18.21 -7.87
CA VAL A 187 -14.95 18.88 -7.09
C VAL A 187 -15.49 19.50 -5.79
N LYS A 188 -16.77 19.89 -5.74
CA LYS A 188 -17.37 20.48 -4.53
C LYS A 188 -17.35 19.48 -3.37
N ASP A 189 -17.61 18.21 -3.64
CA ASP A 189 -17.64 17.16 -2.64
C ASP A 189 -16.25 16.74 -2.16
N LEU A 190 -15.18 17.13 -2.86
CA LEU A 190 -13.82 16.86 -2.41
C LEU A 190 -13.48 17.58 -1.10
N GLY A 191 -14.16 18.67 -0.80
CA GLY A 191 -14.00 19.42 0.45
C GLY A 191 -14.29 18.60 1.71
N LYS A 192 -15.08 17.50 1.62
CA LYS A 192 -15.33 16.60 2.74
C LYS A 192 -14.08 15.84 3.22
N TYR A 193 -13.05 15.76 2.39
CA TYR A 193 -11.79 15.09 2.73
C TYR A 193 -10.74 16.06 3.33
N GLY A 194 -11.09 17.32 3.49
CA GLY A 194 -10.24 18.39 4.01
C GLY A 194 -9.99 19.50 2.98
N GLU A 195 -9.12 20.43 3.32
CA GLU A 195 -8.74 21.52 2.43
C GLU A 195 -8.21 20.99 1.09
N VAL A 196 -8.77 21.50 -0.02
CA VAL A 196 -8.38 21.10 -1.38
C VAL A 196 -7.45 22.16 -1.96
N LYS A 197 -6.19 21.79 -2.18
CA LYS A 197 -5.19 22.62 -2.85
C LYS A 197 -5.04 22.19 -4.32
N GLU A 198 -5.50 23.06 -5.24
CA GLU A 198 -5.29 22.81 -6.67
C GLU A 198 -3.84 23.14 -7.04
N LEU A 199 -3.14 22.16 -7.67
CA LEU A 199 -1.77 22.29 -8.13
C LEU A 199 -1.74 22.50 -9.64
N LYS A 200 -0.93 23.44 -10.11
CA LYS A 200 -0.60 23.60 -11.52
C LYS A 200 0.68 22.85 -11.85
N TYR A 201 0.88 22.50 -13.12
CA TYR A 201 2.07 21.79 -13.58
C TYR A 201 3.39 22.45 -13.11
N LYS A 202 3.47 23.77 -13.17
CA LYS A 202 4.63 24.55 -12.70
C LYS A 202 4.89 24.49 -11.19
N ASP A 203 3.91 24.05 -10.40
CA ASP A 203 4.05 23.92 -8.95
C ASP A 203 4.65 22.55 -8.58
N ILE A 204 4.65 21.60 -9.54
CA ILE A 204 5.10 20.21 -9.37
C ILE A 204 6.49 20.00 -9.94
N ILE A 205 6.77 20.62 -11.08
CA ILE A 205 8.05 20.49 -11.80
C ILE A 205 8.73 21.86 -11.77
N LYS A 206 9.89 21.90 -11.14
CA LYS A 206 10.79 23.04 -11.13
C LYS A 206 11.81 22.90 -12.24
#